data_0f039fb18ad74fb1ada9f21b7ed6200f
#
_entry.id   0f039fb18ad74fb1ada9f21b7ed6200f
#
_cell.length_a   1.000
_cell.length_b   1.000
_cell.length_c   1.000
_cell.angle_alpha   90.00
_cell.angle_beta   90.00
_cell.angle_gamma   90.00
#
_symmetry.space_group_name_H-M   'P 1'
#
loop_
_entity.id
_entity.type
_entity.pdbx_description
1 polymer ?
#
loop_
_entity_poly.entity_id
_entity_poly.type
_entity_poly.pdbx_seq_one_letter_code
_entity_poly.pdbx_strand_id
1 'polypeptide(L)'
;MNRVSLLVLVIAVALLSCNSRNNHPNAPVNTANIIVPLASSPLFYTQLKGKLGSKEITMQLMKTAPNLFRGYYCDDSTGQPIALWGTLDSTLVNIYEETNNNSEDRLFSGYLSDDGKFKGVWHGDGTSYHFELLTDLKNAVPLKVFYQIDSARLLPSMAKSPIGTVSNSIIWPDSLADSTVARFIIEQVTGSSRYPDPQKFLRKAIDSFILSYRLSARDADSSEFSDNSSAMSWNWTTDNDMKVVYNTWPLLVIEKYAYDFTGGAHGNWGANYRTLDLAKRKVLTPEDIFKPGYKEVLSGLLDKAFKARFHMSEEEALDQNLLVKTIPPNNNMIVTGKGVCFSYVPYEIGPYALGQVTLFVPFTEMKSILK
;
A
#
# COMPACT_ATOMS: atom_id res chain seq x y z
N MET A 1 -35.84 -78.09 13.23
CA MET A 1 -35.72 -76.91 14.10
C MET A 1 -34.44 -76.17 13.71
N ASN A 2 -34.54 -75.24 12.72
CA ASN A 2 -33.38 -74.50 12.20
C ASN A 2 -33.32 -73.14 12.89
N ARG A 3 -32.22 -72.89 13.56
CA ARG A 3 -31.91 -71.55 14.10
C ARG A 3 -31.16 -70.77 13.01
N VAL A 4 -31.77 -69.70 12.49
CA VAL A 4 -31.15 -68.73 11.62
C VAL A 4 -30.47 -67.67 12.48
N SER A 5 -29.14 -67.63 12.44
CA SER A 5 -28.37 -66.57 13.08
C SER A 5 -28.33 -65.33 12.16
N LEU A 6 -28.87 -64.24 12.69
CA LEU A 6 -28.86 -62.92 12.01
C LEU A 6 -27.51 -62.25 12.30
N LEU A 7 -26.70 -62.10 11.26
CA LEU A 7 -25.42 -61.37 11.34
C LEU A 7 -25.72 -59.88 11.11
N VAL A 8 -25.58 -59.09 12.18
CA VAL A 8 -25.68 -57.60 12.09
C VAL A 8 -24.34 -57.06 11.66
N LEU A 9 -24.29 -56.56 10.43
CA LEU A 9 -23.12 -55.85 9.87
C LEU A 9 -23.15 -54.41 10.35
N VAL A 10 -22.28 -54.07 11.32
CA VAL A 10 -22.06 -52.64 11.72
C VAL A 10 -21.12 -51.99 10.73
N ILE A 11 -21.66 -51.14 9.85
CA ILE A 11 -20.87 -50.29 8.97
C ILE A 11 -20.40 -49.11 9.79
N ALA A 12 -19.14 -49.07 10.18
CA ALA A 12 -18.49 -47.92 10.75
C ALA A 12 -18.21 -46.90 9.62
N VAL A 13 -19.03 -45.88 9.54
CA VAL A 13 -18.75 -44.72 8.68
C VAL A 13 -17.64 -43.91 9.34
N ALA A 14 -16.42 -44.10 8.86
CA ALA A 14 -15.30 -43.23 9.20
C ALA A 14 -15.51 -41.87 8.57
N LEU A 15 -15.92 -40.86 9.33
CA LEU A 15 -15.91 -39.47 8.95
C LEU A 15 -14.45 -39.03 8.76
N LEU A 16 -13.96 -39.12 7.55
CA LEU A 16 -12.73 -38.46 7.15
C LEU A 16 -13.00 -36.96 7.18
N SER A 17 -12.71 -36.34 8.33
CA SER A 17 -12.52 -34.90 8.45
C SER A 17 -11.34 -34.51 7.58
N CYS A 18 -11.61 -34.03 6.38
CA CYS A 18 -10.62 -33.35 5.56
C CYS A 18 -10.23 -32.04 6.26
N ASN A 19 -9.28 -32.13 7.18
CA ASN A 19 -8.54 -31.00 7.68
C ASN A 19 -7.59 -30.59 6.56
N SER A 20 -8.06 -29.76 5.61
CA SER A 20 -7.21 -29.13 4.62
C SER A 20 -6.32 -28.12 5.36
N ARG A 21 -5.23 -28.62 5.95
CA ARG A 21 -4.08 -27.79 6.27
C ARG A 21 -3.64 -27.20 4.95
N ASN A 22 -3.87 -25.91 4.76
CA ASN A 22 -3.25 -25.13 3.71
C ASN A 22 -1.73 -25.19 3.92
N ASN A 23 -1.08 -26.20 3.34
CA ASN A 23 0.35 -26.28 3.24
C ASN A 23 0.81 -25.22 2.21
N HIS A 24 0.75 -23.93 2.59
CA HIS A 24 1.53 -22.93 1.90
C HIS A 24 3.00 -23.29 2.12
N PRO A 25 3.79 -23.45 1.05
CA PRO A 25 5.23 -23.66 1.21
C PRO A 25 5.78 -22.53 2.09
N ASN A 26 6.63 -22.88 3.04
CA ASN A 26 7.30 -21.88 3.89
C ASN A 26 8.00 -20.84 3.02
N ALA A 27 8.07 -19.61 3.51
CA ALA A 27 8.87 -18.58 2.85
C ALA A 27 10.28 -19.12 2.56
N PRO A 28 10.81 -18.90 1.34
CA PRO A 28 12.09 -19.51 0.93
C PRO A 28 13.29 -18.98 1.71
N VAL A 29 13.10 -18.00 2.58
CA VAL A 29 14.13 -17.40 3.43
C VAL A 29 13.67 -17.35 4.88
N ASN A 30 14.52 -17.81 5.80
CA ASN A 30 14.27 -17.64 7.23
C ASN A 30 14.71 -16.24 7.66
N THR A 31 13.74 -15.34 7.77
CA THR A 31 13.94 -13.94 8.17
C THR A 31 13.69 -13.68 9.65
N ALA A 32 13.44 -14.74 10.45
CA ALA A 32 13.00 -14.61 11.84
C ALA A 32 14.00 -13.88 12.78
N ASN A 33 15.27 -13.80 12.41
CA ASN A 33 16.32 -13.19 13.24
C ASN A 33 16.90 -11.90 12.60
N ILE A 34 16.27 -11.34 11.58
CA ILE A 34 16.73 -10.08 11.00
C ILE A 34 16.27 -8.94 11.87
N ILE A 35 17.22 -8.21 12.44
CA ILE A 35 16.97 -6.95 13.15
C ILE A 35 17.31 -5.80 12.20
N VAL A 36 16.37 -4.89 12.01
CA VAL A 36 16.59 -3.66 11.26
C VAL A 36 16.95 -2.55 12.26
N PRO A 37 18.13 -1.90 12.14
CA PRO A 37 18.51 -0.80 13.03
C PRO A 37 17.72 0.46 12.67
N LEU A 38 16.53 0.64 13.27
CA LEU A 38 15.53 1.62 12.82
C LEU A 38 15.96 3.07 13.09
N ALA A 39 16.66 3.33 14.22
CA ALA A 39 17.05 4.68 14.59
C ALA A 39 18.17 5.22 13.70
N SER A 40 19.21 4.41 13.45
CA SER A 40 20.41 4.82 12.71
C SER A 40 20.29 4.66 11.19
N SER A 41 19.33 3.86 10.69
CA SER A 41 19.16 3.67 9.25
C SER A 41 18.65 4.92 8.56
N PRO A 42 19.30 5.40 7.50
CA PRO A 42 18.83 6.55 6.73
C PRO A 42 17.52 6.27 5.98
N LEU A 43 17.38 5.05 5.47
CA LEU A 43 16.19 4.52 4.80
C LEU A 43 16.02 3.06 5.24
N PHE A 44 14.77 2.62 5.40
CA PHE A 44 14.48 1.22 5.72
C PHE A 44 13.04 0.83 5.35
N TYR A 45 12.84 -0.46 5.23
CA TYR A 45 11.54 -1.12 5.37
C TYR A 45 11.62 -2.12 6.51
N THR A 46 10.57 -2.20 7.32
CA THR A 46 10.40 -3.23 8.34
C THR A 46 8.92 -3.58 8.52
N GLN A 47 8.66 -4.80 8.94
CA GLN A 47 7.38 -5.21 9.52
C GLN A 47 7.52 -5.22 11.04
N LEU A 48 6.63 -4.53 11.71
CA LEU A 48 6.55 -4.45 13.15
C LEU A 48 5.28 -5.14 13.64
N LYS A 49 5.37 -5.86 14.75
CA LYS A 49 4.22 -6.46 15.43
C LYS A 49 4.21 -6.16 16.90
N GLY A 50 3.02 -6.05 17.46
CA GLY A 50 2.80 -5.82 18.89
C GLY A 50 1.36 -5.49 19.18
N LYS A 51 1.13 -4.84 20.32
CA LYS A 51 -0.21 -4.52 20.80
C LYS A 51 -0.48 -3.03 20.81
N LEU A 52 -1.71 -2.71 20.45
CA LEU A 52 -2.31 -1.40 20.66
C LEU A 52 -3.54 -1.59 21.56
N GLY A 53 -3.42 -1.27 22.84
CA GLY A 53 -4.41 -1.68 23.83
C GLY A 53 -4.53 -3.19 23.92
N SER A 54 -5.73 -3.73 23.68
CA SER A 54 -5.99 -5.18 23.65
C SER A 54 -5.82 -5.82 22.26
N LYS A 55 -5.58 -5.03 21.21
CA LYS A 55 -5.54 -5.49 19.82
C LYS A 55 -4.12 -5.82 19.40
N GLU A 56 -3.92 -6.99 18.79
CA GLU A 56 -2.68 -7.30 18.07
C GLU A 56 -2.69 -6.52 16.75
N ILE A 57 -1.58 -5.86 16.44
CA ILE A 57 -1.43 -5.10 15.20
C ILE A 57 -0.15 -5.50 14.44
N THR A 58 -0.25 -5.46 13.14
CA THR A 58 0.90 -5.58 12.22
C THR A 58 1.06 -4.27 11.46
N MET A 59 2.27 -3.70 11.49
CA MET A 59 2.60 -2.45 10.82
C MET A 59 3.72 -2.68 9.80
N GLN A 60 3.50 -2.24 8.57
CA GLN A 60 4.49 -2.14 7.51
C GLN A 60 5.05 -0.72 7.56
N LEU A 61 6.24 -0.52 8.11
CA LEU A 61 6.83 0.81 8.27
C LEU A 61 8.02 1.00 7.35
N MET A 62 8.03 2.12 6.66
CA MET A 62 9.11 2.53 5.77
C MET A 62 9.59 3.93 6.12
N LYS A 63 10.91 4.14 6.10
CA LYS A 63 11.52 5.46 6.02
C LYS A 63 11.90 5.69 4.57
N THR A 64 11.10 6.48 3.86
CA THR A 64 11.19 6.65 2.40
C THR A 64 12.05 7.83 1.98
N ALA A 65 12.30 8.77 2.90
CA ALA A 65 13.23 9.89 2.76
C ALA A 65 13.82 10.23 4.14
N PRO A 66 14.81 11.10 4.28
CA PRO A 66 15.53 11.36 5.53
C PRO A 66 14.64 11.60 6.74
N ASN A 67 13.52 12.32 6.58
CA ASN A 67 12.60 12.66 7.67
C ASN A 67 11.16 12.24 7.38
N LEU A 68 10.96 11.31 6.42
CA LEU A 68 9.63 10.94 5.95
C LEU A 68 9.37 9.45 6.16
N PHE A 69 8.27 9.17 6.85
CA PHE A 69 7.79 7.81 7.05
C PHE A 69 6.51 7.59 6.26
N ARG A 70 6.36 6.38 5.76
CA ARG A 70 5.19 5.87 5.04
C ARG A 70 4.92 4.44 5.47
N GLY A 71 3.71 3.98 5.25
CA GLY A 71 3.41 2.58 5.49
C GLY A 71 1.94 2.29 5.61
N TYR A 72 1.67 1.15 6.23
CA TYR A 72 0.34 0.67 6.52
C TYR A 72 0.34 -0.09 7.83
N TYR A 73 -0.77 -0.08 8.55
CA TYR A 73 -0.98 -1.04 9.64
C TYR A 73 -2.38 -1.62 9.58
N CYS A 74 -2.59 -2.71 10.26
CA CYS A 74 -3.92 -3.30 10.48
C CYS A 74 -4.04 -3.88 11.89
N ASP A 75 -5.27 -3.90 12.39
CA ASP A 75 -5.68 -4.80 13.45
C ASP A 75 -5.72 -6.21 12.86
N ASP A 76 -4.97 -7.15 13.43
CA ASP A 76 -4.81 -8.52 12.91
C ASP A 76 -6.12 -9.31 12.89
N SER A 77 -7.12 -8.91 13.69
CA SER A 77 -8.44 -9.52 13.68
C SER A 77 -9.27 -9.13 12.45
N THR A 78 -9.16 -7.90 12.00
CA THR A 78 -9.91 -7.36 10.85
C THR A 78 -9.12 -7.45 9.55
N GLY A 79 -7.80 -7.22 9.60
CA GLY A 79 -6.89 -7.24 8.45
C GLY A 79 -7.13 -6.10 7.44
N GLN A 80 -7.93 -5.10 7.80
CA GLN A 80 -8.13 -3.91 6.96
C GLN A 80 -6.90 -3.02 7.04
N PRO A 81 -6.21 -2.74 5.92
CA PRO A 81 -5.06 -1.86 5.93
C PRO A 81 -5.46 -0.40 6.10
N ILE A 82 -4.77 0.29 7.00
CA ILE A 82 -4.88 1.72 7.27
C ILE A 82 -3.57 2.36 6.85
N ALA A 83 -3.64 3.34 5.94
CA ALA A 83 -2.45 4.02 5.43
C ALA A 83 -1.86 4.95 6.50
N LEU A 84 -0.52 5.07 6.45
CA LEU A 84 0.27 5.83 7.40
C LEU A 84 1.18 6.82 6.68
N TRP A 85 1.30 8.01 7.23
CA TRP A 85 2.36 8.96 6.90
C TRP A 85 2.97 9.53 8.18
N GLY A 86 4.22 9.94 8.14
CA GLY A 86 4.84 10.46 9.35
C GLY A 86 6.12 11.22 9.11
N THR A 87 6.56 11.90 10.17
CA THR A 87 7.76 12.73 10.16
C THR A 87 8.63 12.46 11.39
N LEU A 88 9.90 12.80 11.27
CA LEU A 88 10.86 12.80 12.35
C LEU A 88 11.09 14.24 12.81
N ASP A 89 10.85 14.51 14.11
CA ASP A 89 11.26 15.75 14.79
C ASP A 89 12.34 15.40 15.81
N SER A 90 13.57 15.79 15.52
CA SER A 90 14.77 15.40 16.27
C SER A 90 14.90 13.87 16.39
N THR A 91 14.39 13.28 17.46
CA THR A 91 14.35 11.82 17.68
C THR A 91 12.93 11.28 17.83
N LEU A 92 11.93 12.16 17.93
CA LEU A 92 10.52 11.79 18.05
C LEU A 92 9.94 11.51 16.68
N VAL A 93 9.39 10.33 16.53
CA VAL A 93 8.69 9.90 15.30
C VAL A 93 7.19 10.03 15.52
N ASN A 94 6.55 10.79 14.65
CA ASN A 94 5.11 10.99 14.63
C ASN A 94 4.54 10.33 13.36
N ILE A 95 3.71 9.29 13.52
CA ILE A 95 3.08 8.53 12.44
C ILE A 95 1.57 8.71 12.54
N TYR A 96 0.99 9.36 11.55
CA TYR A 96 -0.43 9.67 11.45
C TYR A 96 -1.16 8.61 10.64
N GLU A 97 -2.38 8.28 11.05
CA GLU A 97 -3.30 7.49 10.23
C GLU A 97 -3.93 8.38 9.15
N GLU A 98 -3.93 7.93 7.90
CA GLU A 98 -4.68 8.60 6.83
C GLU A 98 -6.16 8.23 6.98
N THR A 99 -6.90 9.04 7.73
CA THR A 99 -8.35 8.88 7.90
C THR A 99 -9.11 10.00 7.17
N ASN A 100 -10.32 9.69 6.70
CA ASN A 100 -11.18 10.68 6.02
C ASN A 100 -11.86 11.65 7.01
N ASN A 101 -11.70 11.45 8.32
CA ASN A 101 -12.29 12.29 9.34
C ASN A 101 -11.29 13.35 9.83
N ASN A 102 -11.55 14.60 9.49
CA ASN A 102 -10.79 15.78 9.90
C ASN A 102 -10.92 16.14 11.40
N SER A 103 -11.52 15.29 12.24
CA SER A 103 -11.89 15.70 13.60
C SER A 103 -10.85 15.39 14.67
N GLU A 104 -10.03 14.35 14.52
CA GLU A 104 -8.94 14.04 15.46
C GLU A 104 -7.80 13.32 14.74
N ASP A 105 -6.58 13.81 14.95
CA ASP A 105 -5.39 13.12 14.46
C ASP A 105 -5.20 11.82 15.24
N ARG A 106 -5.30 10.69 14.53
CA ARG A 106 -4.88 9.40 15.07
C ARG A 106 -3.39 9.25 14.84
N LEU A 107 -2.64 9.14 15.91
CA LEU A 107 -1.19 9.37 15.90
C LEU A 107 -0.46 8.35 16.76
N PHE A 108 0.53 7.67 16.19
CA PHE A 108 1.57 6.96 16.91
C PHE A 108 2.74 7.94 17.14
N SER A 109 3.00 8.34 18.39
CA SER A 109 4.12 9.20 18.74
C SER A 109 5.11 8.42 19.60
N GLY A 110 6.38 8.33 19.17
CA GLY A 110 7.33 7.47 19.89
C GLY A 110 8.74 7.51 19.34
N TYR A 111 9.53 6.53 19.74
CA TYR A 111 10.96 6.44 19.44
C TYR A 111 11.29 5.11 18.78
N LEU A 112 12.11 5.19 17.74
CA LEU A 112 12.72 4.04 17.10
C LEU A 112 14.04 3.70 17.75
N SER A 113 14.40 2.42 17.78
CA SER A 113 15.70 1.97 18.32
C SER A 113 16.37 0.96 17.38
N ASP A 114 17.69 0.82 17.51
CA ASP A 114 18.49 -0.03 16.63
C ASP A 114 18.37 -1.52 16.95
N ASP A 115 17.72 -1.87 18.05
CA ASP A 115 17.28 -3.24 18.34
C ASP A 115 15.92 -3.60 17.70
N GLY A 116 15.45 -2.78 16.75
CA GLY A 116 14.27 -3.05 15.93
C GLY A 116 12.94 -2.77 16.62
N LYS A 117 12.89 -1.81 17.53
CA LYS A 117 11.66 -1.47 18.26
C LYS A 117 11.13 -0.09 17.86
N PHE A 118 9.81 0.02 17.87
CA PHE A 118 9.08 1.28 17.88
C PHE A 118 8.16 1.32 19.09
N LYS A 119 8.38 2.23 20.00
CA LYS A 119 7.61 2.34 21.26
C LYS A 119 7.20 3.76 21.55
N GLY A 120 6.02 3.93 22.14
CA GLY A 120 5.50 5.25 22.45
C GLY A 120 4.06 5.21 22.92
N VAL A 121 3.32 6.25 22.55
CA VAL A 121 1.89 6.41 22.84
C VAL A 121 1.13 6.66 21.55
N TRP A 122 0.07 5.90 21.35
CA TRP A 122 -0.92 6.17 20.31
C TRP A 122 -2.03 7.02 20.91
N HIS A 123 -2.48 8.01 20.17
CA HIS A 123 -3.61 8.87 20.49
C HIS A 123 -4.66 8.77 19.40
N GLY A 124 -5.93 8.78 19.78
CA GLY A 124 -7.06 8.82 18.86
C GLY A 124 -8.37 8.52 19.56
N ASP A 125 -9.49 8.98 18.99
CA ASP A 125 -10.84 8.79 19.51
C ASP A 125 -11.00 9.18 20.99
N GLY A 126 -10.32 10.24 21.43
CA GLY A 126 -10.32 10.71 22.83
C GLY A 126 -9.61 9.76 23.81
N THR A 127 -8.85 8.78 23.33
CA THR A 127 -8.12 7.81 24.16
C THR A 127 -6.64 7.78 23.84
N SER A 128 -5.85 7.14 24.73
CA SER A 128 -4.42 6.95 24.52
C SER A 128 -4.01 5.57 25.00
N TYR A 129 -3.13 4.91 24.21
CA TYR A 129 -2.58 3.60 24.55
C TYR A 129 -1.06 3.60 24.42
N HIS A 130 -0.36 3.05 25.39
CA HIS A 130 1.05 2.70 25.20
C HIS A 130 1.17 1.57 24.19
N PHE A 131 2.18 1.66 23.34
CA PHE A 131 2.50 0.60 22.40
C PHE A 131 4.00 0.27 22.43
N GLU A 132 4.32 -0.98 22.17
CA GLU A 132 5.66 -1.46 21.84
C GLU A 132 5.52 -2.45 20.69
N LEU A 133 6.09 -2.07 19.54
CA LEU A 133 6.09 -2.87 18.32
C LEU A 133 7.52 -3.33 18.06
N LEU A 134 7.68 -4.62 17.74
CA LEU A 134 8.96 -5.26 17.50
C LEU A 134 9.09 -5.67 16.03
N THR A 135 10.28 -5.56 15.47
CA THR A 135 10.56 -6.14 14.14
C THR A 135 10.22 -7.63 14.13
N ASP A 136 9.31 -8.00 13.23
CA ASP A 136 8.96 -9.39 12.93
C ASP A 136 8.87 -9.57 11.41
N LEU A 137 9.97 -10.00 10.81
CA LEU A 137 10.04 -10.33 9.39
C LEU A 137 9.78 -11.81 9.12
N LYS A 138 9.33 -12.59 10.11
CA LYS A 138 8.97 -13.98 9.93
C LYS A 138 7.86 -14.07 8.87
N ASN A 139 8.09 -14.89 7.84
CA ASN A 139 7.22 -15.02 6.67
C ASN A 139 7.07 -13.75 5.81
N ALA A 140 7.89 -12.74 6.01
CA ALA A 140 7.97 -11.58 5.13
C ALA A 140 9.13 -11.72 4.13
N VAL A 141 9.00 -11.14 2.95
CA VAL A 141 10.12 -11.00 2.02
C VAL A 141 10.97 -9.81 2.47
N PRO A 142 12.30 -9.99 2.61
CA PRO A 142 13.18 -8.90 2.98
C PRO A 142 13.30 -7.89 1.85
N LEU A 143 13.07 -6.61 2.17
CA LEU A 143 13.05 -5.50 1.22
C LEU A 143 13.94 -4.36 1.72
N LYS A 144 14.44 -3.56 0.78
CA LYS A 144 15.15 -2.29 1.00
C LYS A 144 14.39 -1.14 0.37
N VAL A 145 14.65 0.06 0.84
CA VAL A 145 14.14 1.31 0.28
C VAL A 145 15.28 2.07 -0.37
N PHE A 146 15.02 2.65 -1.53
CA PHE A 146 15.92 3.56 -2.24
C PHE A 146 15.16 4.85 -2.54
N TYR A 147 15.86 5.97 -2.39
CA TYR A 147 15.31 7.30 -2.59
C TYR A 147 16.28 8.18 -3.36
N GLN A 148 15.77 8.97 -4.28
CA GLN A 148 16.51 10.04 -4.94
C GLN A 148 15.59 11.25 -5.17
N ILE A 149 16.15 12.43 -5.01
CA ILE A 149 15.52 13.72 -5.31
C ILE A 149 16.49 14.55 -6.14
N ASP A 150 15.96 15.31 -7.09
CA ASP A 150 16.75 16.28 -7.85
C ASP A 150 15.84 17.43 -8.30
N SER A 151 16.45 18.54 -8.74
CA SER A 151 15.74 19.67 -9.26
C SER A 151 16.52 20.35 -10.38
N ALA A 152 15.83 21.06 -11.26
CA ALA A 152 16.45 21.81 -12.32
C ALA A 152 15.75 23.15 -12.55
N ARG A 153 16.50 24.17 -12.94
CA ARG A 153 15.92 25.39 -13.47
C ARG A 153 15.41 25.15 -14.90
N LEU A 154 14.25 25.71 -15.22
CA LEU A 154 13.67 25.68 -16.57
C LEU A 154 14.63 26.32 -17.57
N LEU A 155 15.10 27.55 -17.24
CA LEU A 155 16.11 28.30 -18.00
C LEU A 155 17.39 28.43 -17.19
N PRO A 156 18.43 27.61 -17.42
CA PRO A 156 19.63 27.56 -16.56
C PRO A 156 20.36 28.88 -16.40
N SER A 157 20.34 29.76 -17.43
CA SER A 157 20.99 31.07 -17.43
C SER A 157 20.22 32.15 -16.67
N MET A 158 18.93 31.93 -16.33
CA MET A 158 18.09 32.90 -15.65
C MET A 158 18.07 32.66 -14.14
N ALA A 159 18.51 33.63 -13.35
CA ALA A 159 18.60 33.46 -11.87
C ALA A 159 17.24 33.23 -11.21
N LYS A 160 16.18 33.84 -11.69
CA LYS A 160 14.79 33.72 -11.21
C LYS A 160 13.95 32.71 -11.99
N SER A 161 14.59 31.81 -12.76
CA SER A 161 13.87 30.81 -13.52
C SER A 161 13.06 29.88 -12.59
N PRO A 162 11.84 29.47 -12.98
CA PRO A 162 11.11 28.42 -12.31
C PRO A 162 11.95 27.15 -12.10
N ILE A 163 11.60 26.37 -11.08
CA ILE A 163 12.33 25.16 -10.70
C ILE A 163 11.38 23.97 -10.78
N GLY A 164 11.77 22.97 -11.58
CA GLY A 164 11.14 21.66 -11.57
C GLY A 164 11.81 20.76 -10.54
N THR A 165 11.03 20.08 -9.72
CA THR A 165 11.52 19.15 -8.69
C THR A 165 10.94 17.77 -8.92
N VAL A 166 11.77 16.72 -8.76
CA VAL A 166 11.36 15.33 -8.88
C VAL A 166 11.92 14.55 -7.71
N SER A 167 11.05 13.81 -7.02
CA SER A 167 11.44 12.86 -5.98
C SER A 167 10.89 11.47 -6.29
N ASN A 168 11.69 10.45 -6.03
CA ASN A 168 11.28 9.07 -6.23
C ASN A 168 11.75 8.21 -5.06
N SER A 169 10.85 7.41 -4.49
CA SER A 169 11.19 6.32 -3.59
C SER A 169 10.70 4.98 -4.15
N ILE A 170 11.52 3.93 -4.03
CA ILE A 170 11.17 2.60 -4.48
C ILE A 170 11.53 1.55 -3.43
N ILE A 171 10.78 0.47 -3.43
CA ILE A 171 11.16 -0.76 -2.73
C ILE A 171 12.00 -1.65 -3.65
N TRP A 172 12.89 -2.44 -3.05
CA TRP A 172 13.75 -3.36 -3.78
C TRP A 172 13.96 -4.63 -2.95
N PRO A 173 13.99 -5.82 -3.56
CA PRO A 173 14.31 -7.04 -2.81
C PRO A 173 15.72 -6.95 -2.21
N ASP A 174 15.85 -7.36 -0.94
CA ASP A 174 17.16 -7.52 -0.31
C ASP A 174 17.92 -8.69 -0.94
N SER A 175 19.25 -8.70 -0.81
CA SER A 175 20.11 -9.80 -1.25
C SER A 175 19.80 -11.15 -0.58
N LEU A 176 19.07 -11.12 0.54
CA LEU A 176 18.60 -12.32 1.23
C LEU A 176 17.36 -12.95 0.58
N ALA A 177 16.67 -12.24 -0.32
CA ALA A 177 15.51 -12.79 -1.02
C ALA A 177 15.95 -13.88 -2.03
N ASP A 178 15.09 -14.88 -2.23
CA ASP A 178 15.28 -15.86 -3.31
C ASP A 178 15.43 -15.16 -4.67
N SER A 179 16.40 -15.57 -5.48
CA SER A 179 16.77 -14.88 -6.72
C SER A 179 15.64 -14.84 -7.76
N THR A 180 14.77 -15.85 -7.78
CA THR A 180 13.64 -15.91 -8.72
C THR A 180 12.50 -15.00 -8.26
N VAL A 181 12.25 -14.96 -6.95
CA VAL A 181 11.31 -14.03 -6.32
C VAL A 181 11.81 -12.59 -6.46
N ALA A 182 13.09 -12.35 -6.21
CA ALA A 182 13.71 -11.03 -6.36
C ALA A 182 13.54 -10.50 -7.79
N ARG A 183 13.84 -11.32 -8.80
CA ARG A 183 13.67 -10.95 -10.22
C ARG A 183 12.22 -10.59 -10.54
N PHE A 184 11.26 -11.38 -10.06
CA PHE A 184 9.84 -11.10 -10.25
C PHE A 184 9.42 -9.78 -9.59
N ILE A 185 9.86 -9.50 -8.35
CA ILE A 185 9.59 -8.22 -7.69
C ILE A 185 10.19 -7.06 -8.47
N ILE A 186 11.46 -7.16 -8.90
CA ILE A 186 12.13 -6.13 -9.71
C ILE A 186 11.33 -5.82 -10.98
N GLU A 187 10.86 -6.85 -11.67
CA GLU A 187 10.02 -6.67 -12.86
C GLU A 187 8.72 -5.94 -12.54
N GLN A 188 8.07 -6.27 -11.42
CA GLN A 188 6.85 -5.58 -11.01
C GLN A 188 7.11 -4.14 -10.55
N VAL A 189 8.24 -3.85 -9.94
CA VAL A 189 8.65 -2.50 -9.50
C VAL A 189 8.98 -1.62 -10.71
N THR A 190 9.82 -2.11 -11.63
CA THR A 190 10.41 -1.31 -12.71
C THR A 190 9.68 -1.41 -14.06
N GLY A 191 8.77 -2.39 -14.22
CA GLY A 191 8.17 -2.76 -15.50
C GLY A 191 9.13 -3.53 -16.42
N SER A 192 10.33 -3.91 -15.94
CA SER A 192 11.33 -4.61 -16.74
C SER A 192 12.32 -5.39 -15.87
N SER A 193 12.67 -6.59 -16.30
CA SER A 193 13.75 -7.38 -15.67
C SER A 193 15.18 -6.86 -15.96
N ARG A 194 15.30 -5.76 -16.74
CA ARG A 194 16.58 -5.20 -17.20
C ARG A 194 17.28 -4.27 -16.21
N TYR A 195 16.67 -3.97 -15.07
CA TYR A 195 17.25 -3.07 -14.06
C TYR A 195 17.73 -3.84 -12.84
N PRO A 196 18.99 -4.34 -12.83
CA PRO A 196 19.55 -5.02 -11.66
C PRO A 196 19.94 -4.04 -10.54
N ASP A 197 20.02 -2.74 -10.84
CA ASP A 197 20.53 -1.69 -9.96
C ASP A 197 19.43 -0.63 -9.74
N PRO A 198 18.92 -0.48 -8.48
CA PRO A 198 17.88 0.48 -8.16
C PRO A 198 18.30 1.93 -8.35
N GLN A 199 19.58 2.27 -8.11
CA GLN A 199 20.10 3.63 -8.25
C GLN A 199 20.08 4.07 -9.72
N LYS A 200 20.47 3.18 -10.63
CA LYS A 200 20.41 3.46 -12.08
C LYS A 200 18.97 3.61 -12.56
N PHE A 201 18.05 2.82 -12.02
CA PHE A 201 16.62 2.97 -12.34
C PHE A 201 16.09 4.35 -11.94
N LEU A 202 16.33 4.75 -10.68
CA LEU A 202 15.93 6.06 -10.16
C LEU A 202 16.57 7.21 -10.93
N ARG A 203 17.90 7.12 -11.21
CA ARG A 203 18.62 8.16 -11.95
C ARG A 203 18.01 8.37 -13.34
N LYS A 204 17.67 7.29 -14.05
CA LYS A 204 17.05 7.38 -15.37
C LYS A 204 15.69 8.09 -15.32
N ALA A 205 14.86 7.82 -14.29
CA ALA A 205 13.58 8.50 -14.13
C ALA A 205 13.76 10.01 -13.90
N ILE A 206 14.71 10.38 -13.05
CA ILE A 206 15.06 11.78 -12.77
C ILE A 206 15.57 12.49 -14.01
N ASP A 207 16.51 11.88 -14.74
CA ASP A 207 17.07 12.47 -15.96
C ASP A 207 15.99 12.69 -17.03
N SER A 208 15.04 11.76 -17.13
CA SER A 208 13.89 11.89 -18.05
C SER A 208 13.00 13.08 -17.69
N PHE A 209 12.70 13.26 -16.39
CA PHE A 209 11.93 14.40 -15.90
C PHE A 209 12.65 15.72 -16.21
N ILE A 210 13.93 15.84 -15.82
CA ILE A 210 14.72 17.06 -16.02
C ILE A 210 14.81 17.43 -17.51
N LEU A 211 14.99 16.42 -18.37
CA LEU A 211 15.01 16.63 -19.81
C LEU A 211 13.66 17.16 -20.31
N SER A 212 12.54 16.53 -19.95
CA SER A 212 11.20 16.95 -20.33
C SER A 212 10.88 18.35 -19.82
N TYR A 213 11.22 18.62 -18.56
CA TYR A 213 11.04 19.95 -17.96
C TYR A 213 11.81 21.05 -18.72
N ARG A 214 13.07 20.81 -19.05
CA ARG A 214 13.87 21.78 -19.81
C ARG A 214 13.39 21.94 -21.25
N LEU A 215 12.86 20.89 -21.85
CA LEU A 215 12.29 20.96 -23.20
C LEU A 215 11.01 21.81 -23.24
N SER A 216 10.21 21.83 -22.18
CA SER A 216 9.01 22.65 -22.10
C SER A 216 9.30 24.16 -22.12
N ALA A 217 10.56 24.56 -21.84
CA ALA A 217 10.99 25.97 -22.01
C ALA A 217 10.86 26.50 -23.44
N ARG A 218 10.75 25.63 -24.45
CA ARG A 218 10.55 26.03 -25.84
C ARG A 218 9.16 26.63 -26.07
N ASP A 219 8.20 26.25 -25.25
CA ASP A 219 6.80 26.67 -25.35
C ASP A 219 6.50 27.83 -24.39
N ALA A 220 7.50 28.25 -23.58
CA ALA A 220 7.36 29.28 -22.57
C ALA A 220 7.80 30.67 -23.12
N ASP A 221 6.97 31.67 -22.91
CA ASP A 221 7.39 33.07 -23.11
C ASP A 221 8.18 33.54 -21.88
N SER A 222 9.41 34.01 -22.08
CA SER A 222 10.25 34.50 -20.97
C SER A 222 9.63 35.69 -20.21
N SER A 223 8.69 36.43 -20.81
CA SER A 223 7.92 37.49 -20.15
C SER A 223 6.99 36.93 -19.04
N GLU A 224 6.53 35.68 -19.15
CA GLU A 224 5.71 35.02 -18.14
C GLU A 224 6.44 34.82 -16.82
N PHE A 225 7.77 34.85 -16.83
CA PHE A 225 8.59 34.70 -15.63
C PHE A 225 8.89 36.00 -14.89
N SER A 226 8.48 37.12 -15.46
CA SER A 226 8.64 38.45 -14.86
C SER A 226 7.65 38.68 -13.71
N ASP A 227 6.51 37.99 -13.71
CA ASP A 227 5.50 38.01 -12.67
C ASP A 227 5.55 36.69 -11.87
N ASN A 228 5.63 36.82 -10.53
CA ASN A 228 5.71 35.66 -9.64
C ASN A 228 4.49 34.72 -9.73
N SER A 229 3.30 35.24 -10.06
CA SER A 229 2.09 34.43 -10.12
C SER A 229 2.10 33.49 -11.35
N SER A 230 2.50 34.01 -12.51
CA SER A 230 2.63 33.21 -13.74
C SER A 230 3.79 32.22 -13.64
N ALA A 231 4.91 32.61 -13.01
CA ALA A 231 6.05 31.72 -12.80
C ALA A 231 5.72 30.49 -11.90
N MET A 232 4.75 30.59 -11.00
CA MET A 232 4.38 29.46 -10.12
C MET A 232 3.84 28.26 -10.90
N SER A 233 3.10 28.46 -11.98
CA SER A 233 2.58 27.36 -12.81
C SER A 233 3.68 26.56 -13.53
N TRP A 234 4.87 27.14 -13.65
CA TRP A 234 6.04 26.51 -14.24
C TRP A 234 6.94 25.79 -13.21
N ASN A 235 6.65 25.88 -11.91
CA ASN A 235 7.34 25.10 -10.89
C ASN A 235 6.76 23.67 -10.87
N TRP A 236 7.21 22.86 -11.82
CA TRP A 236 6.74 21.49 -11.92
C TRP A 236 7.22 20.63 -10.74
N THR A 237 6.35 19.75 -10.29
CA THR A 237 6.68 18.81 -9.23
C THR A 237 6.20 17.43 -9.62
N THR A 238 7.09 16.44 -9.54
CA THR A 238 6.75 15.03 -9.67
C THR A 238 7.22 14.29 -8.42
N ASP A 239 6.30 13.56 -7.78
CA ASP A 239 6.60 12.73 -6.62
C ASP A 239 6.07 11.31 -6.85
N ASN A 240 6.98 10.34 -6.90
CA ASN A 240 6.65 8.93 -7.06
C ASN A 240 7.12 8.17 -5.81
N ASP A 241 6.20 7.51 -5.16
CA ASP A 241 6.47 6.77 -3.93
C ASP A 241 5.95 5.34 -4.03
N MET A 242 6.68 4.39 -3.47
CA MET A 242 6.24 3.01 -3.33
C MET A 242 6.14 2.63 -1.87
N LYS A 243 5.03 1.97 -1.50
CA LYS A 243 4.80 1.49 -0.14
C LYS A 243 4.52 0.00 -0.14
N VAL A 244 4.92 -0.66 0.93
CA VAL A 244 4.49 -2.03 1.23
C VAL A 244 3.19 -1.94 2.03
N VAL A 245 2.12 -2.54 1.49
CA VAL A 245 0.81 -2.57 2.14
C VAL A 245 0.65 -3.84 2.97
N TYR A 246 1.12 -4.96 2.44
CA TYR A 246 1.03 -6.27 3.07
C TYR A 246 2.23 -7.13 2.63
N ASN A 247 2.88 -7.81 3.56
CA ASN A 247 4.03 -8.67 3.26
C ASN A 247 4.01 -9.90 4.17
N THR A 248 3.22 -10.89 3.77
CA THR A 248 3.16 -12.19 4.44
C THR A 248 3.11 -13.28 3.38
N TRP A 249 4.13 -14.11 3.33
CA TRP A 249 4.25 -15.17 2.34
C TRP A 249 2.96 -16.00 2.19
N PRO A 250 2.48 -16.26 0.98
CA PRO A 250 3.10 -15.96 -0.31
C PRO A 250 2.73 -14.60 -0.90
N LEU A 251 2.03 -13.72 -0.18
CA LEU A 251 1.54 -12.46 -0.70
C LEU A 251 2.47 -11.29 -0.35
N LEU A 252 2.73 -10.46 -1.37
CA LEU A 252 3.30 -9.12 -1.23
C LEU A 252 2.39 -8.12 -1.94
N VAL A 253 1.92 -7.10 -1.24
CA VAL A 253 1.13 -6.02 -1.84
C VAL A 253 1.92 -4.74 -1.83
N ILE A 254 2.07 -4.16 -3.02
CA ILE A 254 2.81 -2.93 -3.26
C ILE A 254 1.84 -1.85 -3.72
N GLU A 255 1.90 -0.67 -3.09
CA GLU A 255 1.34 0.56 -3.60
C GLU A 255 2.37 1.27 -4.47
N LYS A 256 1.91 1.83 -5.59
CA LYS A 256 2.64 2.80 -6.42
C LYS A 256 1.83 4.09 -6.43
N TYR A 257 2.31 5.08 -5.71
CA TYR A 257 1.74 6.43 -5.70
C TYR A 257 2.47 7.29 -6.71
N ALA A 258 1.73 8.13 -7.41
CA ALA A 258 2.28 9.17 -8.29
C ALA A 258 1.52 10.47 -8.06
N TYR A 259 2.26 11.57 -7.99
CA TYR A 259 1.76 12.93 -8.01
C TYR A 259 2.52 13.72 -9.06
N ASP A 260 1.80 14.44 -9.91
CA ASP A 260 2.38 15.31 -10.92
C ASP A 260 1.66 16.66 -10.93
N PHE A 261 2.42 17.73 -10.78
CA PHE A 261 1.98 19.09 -11.06
C PHE A 261 2.85 19.66 -12.19
N THR A 262 2.23 19.89 -13.34
CA THR A 262 2.88 20.47 -14.53
C THR A 262 2.23 21.76 -14.98
N GLY A 263 1.70 22.50 -14.01
CA GLY A 263 0.92 23.71 -14.21
C GLY A 263 -0.60 23.46 -14.13
N GLY A 264 -1.38 24.53 -14.15
CA GLY A 264 -2.84 24.47 -14.03
C GLY A 264 -3.34 24.68 -12.60
N ALA A 265 -4.61 24.33 -12.36
CA ALA A 265 -5.30 24.62 -11.09
C ALA A 265 -4.88 23.72 -9.94
N HIS A 266 -4.52 22.47 -10.21
CA HIS A 266 -4.10 21.47 -9.20
C HIS A 266 -3.26 20.37 -9.83
N GLY A 267 -2.50 19.65 -9.02
CA GLY A 267 -1.81 18.43 -9.44
C GLY A 267 -2.75 17.26 -9.65
N ASN A 268 -2.29 16.29 -10.42
CA ASN A 268 -2.93 14.99 -10.56
C ASN A 268 -2.22 13.96 -9.67
N TRP A 269 -2.97 13.08 -9.04
CA TRP A 269 -2.40 12.06 -8.18
C TRP A 269 -3.26 10.79 -8.14
N GLY A 270 -2.64 9.71 -7.76
CA GLY A 270 -3.34 8.45 -7.54
C GLY A 270 -2.39 7.35 -7.09
N ALA A 271 -2.96 6.36 -6.42
CA ALA A 271 -2.26 5.16 -6.01
C ALA A 271 -2.81 3.93 -6.73
N ASN A 272 -1.90 3.13 -7.26
CA ASN A 272 -2.19 1.86 -7.88
C ASN A 272 -1.57 0.73 -7.06
N TYR A 273 -2.35 -0.31 -6.80
CA TYR A 273 -1.93 -1.45 -6.00
C TYR A 273 -1.65 -2.67 -6.88
N ARG A 274 -0.64 -3.43 -6.50
CA ARG A 274 -0.34 -4.73 -7.09
C ARG A 274 -0.24 -5.77 -6.00
N THR A 275 -1.12 -6.74 -6.03
CA THR A 275 -1.03 -7.93 -5.18
C THR A 275 -0.24 -9.00 -5.94
N LEU A 276 0.89 -9.38 -5.39
CA LEU A 276 1.82 -10.37 -5.95
C LEU A 276 1.68 -11.69 -5.20
N ASP A 277 1.36 -12.77 -5.89
CA ASP A 277 1.55 -14.14 -5.41
C ASP A 277 2.99 -14.56 -5.76
N LEU A 278 3.86 -14.49 -4.78
CA LEU A 278 5.29 -14.72 -4.94
C LEU A 278 5.62 -16.21 -5.19
N ALA A 279 4.82 -17.11 -4.64
CA ALA A 279 4.99 -18.55 -4.88
C ALA A 279 4.69 -18.91 -6.34
N LYS A 280 3.65 -18.31 -6.91
CA LYS A 280 3.26 -18.49 -8.32
C LYS A 280 3.95 -17.51 -9.26
N ARG A 281 4.62 -16.46 -8.74
CA ARG A 281 5.18 -15.34 -9.51
C ARG A 281 4.15 -14.72 -10.45
N LYS A 282 3.01 -14.38 -9.89
CA LYS A 282 1.85 -13.85 -10.60
C LYS A 282 1.31 -12.61 -9.92
N VAL A 283 0.91 -11.61 -10.70
CA VAL A 283 0.06 -10.51 -10.22
C VAL A 283 -1.36 -11.04 -10.17
N LEU A 284 -2.00 -10.96 -9.00
CA LEU A 284 -3.38 -11.42 -8.83
C LEU A 284 -4.36 -10.41 -9.42
N THR A 285 -5.39 -10.96 -10.05
CA THR A 285 -6.57 -10.25 -10.56
C THR A 285 -7.82 -10.72 -9.82
N PRO A 286 -8.95 -10.01 -9.90
CA PRO A 286 -10.21 -10.48 -9.32
C PRO A 286 -10.59 -11.90 -9.78
N GLU A 287 -10.30 -12.24 -11.04
CA GLU A 287 -10.57 -13.56 -11.61
C GLU A 287 -9.76 -14.68 -10.96
N ASP A 288 -8.66 -14.38 -10.28
CA ASP A 288 -7.88 -15.37 -9.53
C ASP A 288 -8.53 -15.73 -8.18
N ILE A 289 -9.31 -14.82 -7.63
CA ILE A 289 -9.90 -14.91 -6.28
C ILE A 289 -11.35 -15.34 -6.37
N PHE A 290 -12.10 -14.80 -7.34
CA PHE A 290 -13.55 -14.95 -7.43
C PHE A 290 -14.00 -15.93 -8.52
N LYS A 291 -15.13 -16.58 -8.26
CA LYS A 291 -15.82 -17.44 -9.25
C LYS A 291 -16.41 -16.59 -10.39
N PRO A 292 -16.65 -17.17 -11.57
CA PRO A 292 -17.40 -16.50 -12.63
C PRO A 292 -18.75 -15.95 -12.12
N GLY A 293 -19.12 -14.76 -12.58
CA GLY A 293 -20.38 -14.10 -12.17
C GLY A 293 -20.30 -13.30 -10.86
N TYR A 294 -19.14 -13.16 -10.27
CA TYR A 294 -18.94 -12.46 -8.99
C TYR A 294 -19.30 -10.97 -8.97
N LYS A 295 -19.29 -10.31 -10.15
CA LYS A 295 -19.31 -8.84 -10.24
C LYS A 295 -20.53 -8.19 -9.59
N GLU A 296 -21.73 -8.74 -9.83
CA GLU A 296 -22.96 -8.18 -9.28
C GLU A 296 -23.00 -8.28 -7.75
N VAL A 297 -22.68 -9.44 -7.19
CA VAL A 297 -22.62 -9.64 -5.73
C VAL A 297 -21.56 -8.73 -5.11
N LEU A 298 -20.38 -8.66 -5.72
CA LEU A 298 -19.28 -7.84 -5.21
C LEU A 298 -19.59 -6.35 -5.29
N SER A 299 -20.26 -5.87 -6.36
CA SER A 299 -20.72 -4.48 -6.45
C SER A 299 -21.66 -4.12 -5.29
N GLY A 300 -22.62 -4.98 -4.95
CA GLY A 300 -23.49 -4.75 -3.79
C GLY A 300 -22.74 -4.68 -2.46
N LEU A 301 -21.68 -5.50 -2.29
CA LEU A 301 -20.82 -5.44 -1.10
C LEU A 301 -19.98 -4.16 -1.06
N LEU A 302 -19.50 -3.67 -2.20
CA LEU A 302 -18.75 -2.42 -2.33
C LEU A 302 -19.65 -1.21 -2.06
N ASP A 303 -20.90 -1.22 -2.55
CA ASP A 303 -21.88 -0.18 -2.25
C ASP A 303 -22.14 -0.08 -0.74
N LYS A 304 -22.34 -1.22 -0.07
CA LYS A 304 -22.49 -1.31 1.39
C LYS A 304 -21.25 -0.78 2.11
N ALA A 305 -20.05 -1.18 1.68
CA ALA A 305 -18.80 -0.73 2.28
C ALA A 305 -18.59 0.79 2.12
N PHE A 306 -18.99 1.35 0.97
CA PHE A 306 -18.96 2.79 0.74
C PHE A 306 -19.91 3.53 1.68
N LYS A 307 -21.18 3.09 1.74
CA LYS A 307 -22.19 3.70 2.63
C LYS A 307 -21.74 3.67 4.08
N ALA A 308 -21.22 2.55 4.55
CA ALA A 308 -20.69 2.43 5.91
C ALA A 308 -19.51 3.39 6.16
N ARG A 309 -18.58 3.54 5.21
CA ARG A 309 -17.43 4.42 5.33
C ARG A 309 -17.79 5.89 5.37
N PHE A 310 -18.81 6.30 4.62
CA PHE A 310 -19.25 7.70 4.49
C PHE A 310 -20.49 8.02 5.31
N HIS A 311 -20.89 7.11 6.22
CA HIS A 311 -22.04 7.28 7.13
C HIS A 311 -23.36 7.58 6.40
N MET A 312 -23.55 6.99 5.21
CA MET A 312 -24.77 7.11 4.43
C MET A 312 -25.84 6.12 4.91
N SER A 313 -27.11 6.46 4.75
CA SER A 313 -28.22 5.52 5.02
C SER A 313 -28.28 4.42 3.94
N GLU A 314 -28.95 3.29 4.25
CA GLU A 314 -29.09 2.19 3.29
C GLU A 314 -29.93 2.57 2.06
N GLU A 315 -30.92 3.46 2.24
CA GLU A 315 -31.83 3.91 1.19
C GLU A 315 -31.22 5.01 0.30
N GLU A 316 -30.16 5.67 0.74
CA GLU A 316 -29.54 6.77 0.00
C GLU A 316 -28.89 6.26 -1.29
N ALA A 317 -29.23 6.89 -2.42
CA ALA A 317 -28.66 6.52 -3.71
C ALA A 317 -27.23 7.04 -3.85
N LEU A 318 -26.31 6.21 -4.37
CA LEU A 318 -24.90 6.55 -4.51
C LEU A 318 -24.66 7.66 -5.52
N ASP A 319 -25.46 7.76 -6.57
CA ASP A 319 -25.33 8.78 -7.64
C ASP A 319 -25.68 10.22 -7.20
N GLN A 320 -26.09 10.42 -5.95
CA GLN A 320 -26.14 11.74 -5.32
C GLN A 320 -24.73 12.28 -4.97
N ASN A 321 -23.76 11.38 -4.69
CA ASN A 321 -22.42 11.72 -4.26
C ASN A 321 -21.33 11.16 -5.20
N LEU A 322 -21.68 10.19 -6.04
CA LEU A 322 -20.78 9.52 -6.96
C LEU A 322 -21.17 9.77 -8.41
N LEU A 323 -20.24 9.48 -9.33
CA LEU A 323 -20.46 9.49 -10.77
C LEU A 323 -21.08 8.17 -11.28
N VAL A 324 -21.31 7.21 -10.38
CA VAL A 324 -21.82 5.87 -10.67
C VAL A 324 -23.00 5.55 -9.76
N LYS A 325 -23.93 4.70 -10.25
CA LYS A 325 -25.08 4.22 -9.46
C LYS A 325 -24.75 3.06 -8.56
N THR A 326 -23.79 2.23 -8.98
CA THR A 326 -23.23 1.11 -8.23
C THR A 326 -21.72 1.09 -8.45
N ILE A 327 -20.96 0.66 -7.46
CA ILE A 327 -19.50 0.65 -7.50
C ILE A 327 -19.01 -0.65 -8.14
N PRO A 328 -18.44 -0.61 -9.37
CA PRO A 328 -17.95 -1.82 -10.02
C PRO A 328 -16.62 -2.25 -9.41
N PRO A 329 -16.35 -3.56 -9.23
CA PRO A 329 -15.01 -4.02 -8.89
C PRO A 329 -14.02 -3.72 -10.03
N ASN A 330 -12.80 -3.31 -9.67
CA ASN A 330 -11.72 -3.01 -10.61
C ASN A 330 -10.48 -3.90 -10.35
N ASN A 331 -9.39 -3.67 -11.08
CA ASN A 331 -8.14 -4.41 -10.89
C ASN A 331 -7.18 -3.74 -9.90
N ASN A 332 -7.54 -2.56 -9.36
CA ASN A 332 -6.75 -1.83 -8.38
C ASN A 332 -7.07 -2.34 -6.98
N MET A 333 -6.54 -3.52 -6.64
CA MET A 333 -6.94 -4.25 -5.44
C MET A 333 -5.78 -4.62 -4.52
N ILE A 334 -6.10 -4.69 -3.22
CA ILE A 334 -5.24 -5.14 -2.14
C ILE A 334 -5.83 -6.43 -1.57
N VAL A 335 -5.07 -7.52 -1.59
CA VAL A 335 -5.47 -8.77 -0.95
C VAL A 335 -4.67 -8.97 0.33
N THR A 336 -5.38 -9.13 1.44
CA THR A 336 -4.78 -9.44 2.74
C THR A 336 -5.16 -10.85 3.19
N GLY A 337 -4.74 -11.26 4.37
CA GLY A 337 -5.16 -12.54 4.96
C GLY A 337 -6.63 -12.58 5.40
N LYS A 338 -7.36 -11.45 5.37
CA LYS A 338 -8.72 -11.33 5.92
C LYS A 338 -9.76 -10.81 4.92
N GLY A 339 -9.35 -10.20 3.82
CA GLY A 339 -10.27 -9.61 2.86
C GLY A 339 -9.57 -8.98 1.66
N VAL A 340 -10.34 -8.27 0.86
CA VAL A 340 -9.87 -7.57 -0.32
C VAL A 340 -10.31 -6.10 -0.24
N CYS A 341 -9.37 -5.17 -0.51
CA CYS A 341 -9.75 -3.78 -0.81
C CYS A 341 -9.80 -3.57 -2.32
N PHE A 342 -10.73 -2.74 -2.76
CA PHE A 342 -10.77 -2.16 -4.10
C PHE A 342 -10.55 -0.65 -3.98
N SER A 343 -9.66 -0.11 -4.78
CA SER A 343 -9.26 1.29 -4.71
C SER A 343 -9.57 2.00 -6.02
N TYR A 344 -10.15 3.18 -5.90
CA TYR A 344 -10.65 3.99 -7.01
C TYR A 344 -9.93 5.34 -6.98
N VAL A 345 -9.23 5.66 -8.05
CA VAL A 345 -8.53 6.93 -8.17
C VAL A 345 -9.52 8.10 -8.35
N PRO A 346 -9.12 9.36 -8.09
CA PRO A 346 -9.97 10.52 -8.33
C PRO A 346 -10.59 10.49 -9.73
N TYR A 347 -11.86 10.84 -9.82
CA TYR A 347 -12.71 10.77 -11.02
C TYR A 347 -13.14 9.37 -11.50
N GLU A 348 -12.64 8.27 -10.94
CA GLU A 348 -13.06 6.93 -11.37
C GLU A 348 -14.51 6.61 -10.96
N ILE A 349 -14.87 6.90 -9.70
CA ILE A 349 -16.25 6.70 -9.21
C ILE A 349 -16.86 7.96 -8.60
N GLY A 350 -16.09 9.00 -8.31
CA GLY A 350 -16.54 10.23 -7.65
C GLY A 350 -15.76 11.45 -8.08
N PRO A 351 -16.17 12.66 -7.66
CA PRO A 351 -15.48 13.90 -8.02
C PRO A 351 -14.06 13.95 -7.41
N TYR A 352 -13.19 14.78 -7.97
CA TYR A 352 -11.80 14.96 -7.49
C TYR A 352 -11.71 15.26 -5.99
N ALA A 353 -12.63 16.05 -5.47
CA ALA A 353 -12.68 16.45 -4.05
C ALA A 353 -12.90 15.26 -3.10
N LEU A 354 -13.46 14.14 -3.58
CA LEU A 354 -13.61 12.91 -2.80
C LEU A 354 -12.25 12.21 -2.57
N GLY A 355 -11.25 12.51 -3.41
CA GLY A 355 -9.96 11.85 -3.37
C GLY A 355 -10.00 10.40 -3.85
N GLN A 356 -9.01 9.62 -3.44
CA GLN A 356 -8.96 8.18 -3.70
C GLN A 356 -9.79 7.42 -2.68
N VAL A 357 -10.70 6.59 -3.17
CA VAL A 357 -11.60 5.78 -2.34
C VAL A 357 -11.11 4.34 -2.31
N THR A 358 -10.79 3.82 -1.13
CA THR A 358 -10.42 2.41 -0.93
C THR A 358 -11.43 1.72 -0.03
N LEU A 359 -12.07 0.68 -0.52
CA LEU A 359 -13.17 -0.03 0.15
C LEU A 359 -12.72 -1.45 0.50
N PHE A 360 -12.80 -1.82 1.77
CA PHE A 360 -12.47 -3.15 2.26
C PHE A 360 -13.72 -4.02 2.37
N VAL A 361 -13.64 -5.24 1.84
CA VAL A 361 -14.67 -6.28 1.99
C VAL A 361 -14.00 -7.51 2.62
N PRO A 362 -14.45 -7.97 3.80
CA PRO A 362 -13.88 -9.13 4.45
C PRO A 362 -14.27 -10.43 3.74
N PHE A 363 -13.41 -11.44 3.75
CA PHE A 363 -13.69 -12.75 3.14
C PHE A 363 -14.95 -13.42 3.71
N THR A 364 -15.31 -13.09 4.96
CA THR A 364 -16.52 -13.62 5.59
C THR A 364 -17.80 -13.19 4.88
N GLU A 365 -17.83 -12.02 4.24
CA GLU A 365 -18.97 -11.52 3.46
C GLU A 365 -18.95 -12.03 2.00
N MET A 366 -17.80 -12.47 1.50
CA MET A 366 -17.61 -12.92 0.11
C MET A 366 -17.67 -14.43 -0.11
N LYS A 367 -18.01 -15.24 0.91
CA LYS A 367 -17.94 -16.72 0.87
C LYS A 367 -18.63 -17.35 -0.35
N SER A 368 -19.74 -16.79 -0.82
CA SER A 368 -20.51 -17.33 -1.96
C SER A 368 -19.77 -17.20 -3.29
N ILE A 369 -18.92 -16.17 -3.42
CA ILE A 369 -18.23 -15.81 -4.66
C ILE A 369 -16.74 -16.18 -4.66
N LEU A 370 -16.15 -16.60 -3.54
CA LEU A 370 -14.76 -17.05 -3.47
C LEU A 370 -14.57 -18.40 -4.17
N LYS A 371 -13.40 -18.58 -4.82
CA LYS A 371 -12.96 -19.86 -5.40
C LYS A 371 -12.59 -20.89 -4.35
#